data_a0b909d55ae132948fa98c2f77027239
#
_entry.id   a0b909d55ae132948fa98c2f77027239
#
_cell.length_a   1.000
_cell.length_b   1.000
_cell.length_c   1.000
_cell.angle_alpha   90.00
_cell.angle_beta   90.00
_cell.angle_gamma   90.00
#
_symmetry.space_group_name_H-M   'P 1'
#
loop_
_entity.id
_entity.type
_entity.pdbx_description
1 polymer ?
#
loop_
_entity_poly.entity_id
_entity_poly.type
_entity_poly.pdbx_seq_one_letter_code
_entity_poly.pdbx_strand_id
1 'polypeptide(L)'
;MSILDLKKTKASRVMGIDCSTHSLAFTIFYNRRPVQWGKIIFDGSDVFERLEDAANKLRAVKDEFEVDYIAFESAILAKTKNADVTIKLAMVYGACIAELMRKGVQVVTVKPLTWQSYIGNPNFKVAEKNAVKKEYPNKSASWYSSKIREMRKQKTMDYFNRKWPHMELTDNDVGDSCGIAYYAYHSLTTRGRVD
;
A
#
# COMPACT_ATOMS: atom_id res chain seq x y z
N MET A 1 -15.34 -5.37 0.46
CA MET A 1 -15.75 -5.19 1.85
C MET A 1 -14.83 -4.16 2.50
N SER A 2 -15.37 -3.18 3.23
CA SER A 2 -14.54 -2.20 3.94
C SER A 2 -13.98 -2.84 5.21
N ILE A 3 -12.78 -2.41 5.63
CA ILE A 3 -12.17 -2.85 6.89
C ILE A 3 -13.08 -2.56 8.12
N LEU A 4 -13.97 -1.57 8.00
CA LEU A 4 -14.90 -1.19 9.05
C LEU A 4 -16.05 -2.18 9.23
N ASP A 5 -16.33 -3.02 8.22
CA ASP A 5 -17.45 -3.97 8.21
C ASP A 5 -17.08 -5.32 8.85
N LEU A 6 -15.81 -5.51 9.18
CA LEU A 6 -15.33 -6.77 9.76
C LEU A 6 -15.53 -6.81 11.27
N LYS A 7 -16.02 -7.95 11.76
CA LYS A 7 -15.94 -8.25 13.20
C LYS A 7 -14.47 -8.33 13.58
N LYS A 8 -14.08 -7.60 14.62
CA LYS A 8 -12.72 -7.62 15.14
C LYS A 8 -12.41 -9.00 15.68
N THR A 9 -11.52 -9.67 14.97
CA THR A 9 -10.99 -10.96 15.38
C THR A 9 -9.56 -10.78 15.89
N LYS A 10 -9.05 -11.77 16.59
CA LYS A 10 -7.63 -11.82 16.94
C LYS A 10 -6.88 -12.09 15.63
N ALA A 11 -6.64 -11.02 14.86
CA ALA A 11 -5.95 -11.14 13.58
C ALA A 11 -4.52 -11.58 13.86
N SER A 12 -4.12 -12.61 13.20
CA SER A 12 -2.78 -13.17 13.34
C SER A 12 -1.83 -12.49 12.37
N ARG A 13 -2.12 -12.48 11.07
CA ARG A 13 -1.25 -11.93 10.03
C ARG A 13 -2.03 -11.10 9.03
N VAL A 14 -1.56 -9.88 8.79
CA VAL A 14 -2.19 -8.94 7.85
C VAL A 14 -1.16 -8.50 6.82
N MET A 15 -1.43 -8.77 5.55
CA MET A 15 -0.64 -8.32 4.41
C MET A 15 -1.22 -7.02 3.86
N GLY A 16 -0.42 -5.97 3.78
CA GLY A 16 -0.73 -4.77 3.01
C GLY A 16 -0.06 -4.86 1.65
N ILE A 17 -0.79 -4.51 0.60
CA ILE A 17 -0.27 -4.48 -0.76
C ILE A 17 -0.45 -3.11 -1.41
N ASP A 18 0.58 -2.67 -2.13
CA ASP A 18 0.55 -1.55 -3.06
C ASP A 18 0.95 -2.06 -4.45
N CYS A 19 0.02 -2.03 -5.40
CA CYS A 19 0.24 -2.52 -6.75
C CYS A 19 0.40 -1.37 -7.74
N SER A 20 1.28 -1.58 -8.69
CA SER A 20 1.36 -0.84 -9.95
C SER A 20 1.12 -1.80 -11.13
N THR A 21 1.14 -1.28 -12.35
CA THR A 21 1.09 -2.14 -13.56
C THR A 21 2.39 -2.94 -13.81
N HIS A 22 3.42 -2.76 -12.97
CA HIS A 22 4.74 -3.35 -13.13
C HIS A 22 5.24 -4.06 -11.87
N SER A 23 4.54 -3.96 -10.77
CA SER A 23 5.00 -4.56 -9.51
C SER A 23 3.89 -4.65 -8.46
N LEU A 24 4.10 -5.55 -7.51
CA LEU A 24 3.38 -5.61 -6.24
C LEU A 24 4.39 -5.43 -5.11
N ALA A 25 4.25 -4.36 -4.35
CA ALA A 25 4.93 -4.21 -3.07
C ALA A 25 4.04 -4.75 -1.94
N PHE A 26 4.64 -5.42 -0.97
CA PHE A 26 3.92 -6.02 0.13
C PHE A 26 4.65 -5.86 1.47
N THR A 27 3.88 -5.84 2.55
CA THR A 27 4.37 -5.94 3.93
C THR A 27 3.40 -6.79 4.75
N ILE A 28 3.92 -7.78 5.48
CA ILE A 28 3.13 -8.65 6.38
C ILE A 28 3.40 -8.24 7.82
N PHE A 29 2.32 -7.97 8.54
CA PHE A 29 2.32 -7.69 9.99
C PHE A 29 1.86 -8.90 10.77
N TYR A 30 2.60 -9.18 11.84
CA TYR A 30 2.25 -10.16 12.87
C TYR A 30 2.73 -9.66 14.24
N ASN A 31 1.94 -9.85 15.28
CA ASN A 31 2.28 -9.40 16.66
C ASN A 31 2.76 -7.94 16.71
N ARG A 32 2.06 -7.04 16.01
CA ARG A 32 2.32 -5.58 15.94
C ARG A 32 3.65 -5.17 15.29
N ARG A 33 4.30 -6.05 14.57
CA ARG A 33 5.57 -5.74 13.85
C ARG A 33 5.50 -6.25 12.42
N PRO A 34 6.23 -5.60 11.51
CA PRO A 34 6.48 -6.17 10.20
C PRO A 34 7.38 -7.39 10.35
N VAL A 35 6.99 -8.48 9.71
CA VAL A 35 7.74 -9.76 9.74
C VAL A 35 8.28 -10.16 8.38
N GLN A 36 7.68 -9.63 7.30
CA GLN A 36 8.12 -9.87 5.94
C GLN A 36 7.70 -8.69 5.07
N TRP A 37 8.56 -8.26 4.15
CA TRP A 37 8.28 -7.18 3.19
C TRP A 37 9.15 -7.34 1.96
N GLY A 38 8.70 -6.73 0.86
CA GLY A 38 9.42 -6.77 -0.40
C GLY A 38 8.60 -6.28 -1.56
N LYS A 39 9.16 -6.49 -2.76
CA LYS A 39 8.54 -6.10 -4.01
C LYS A 39 8.75 -7.19 -5.05
N ILE A 40 7.68 -7.56 -5.73
CA ILE A 40 7.68 -8.50 -6.85
C ILE A 40 7.51 -7.65 -8.11
N ILE A 41 8.51 -7.68 -9.00
CA ILE A 41 8.49 -6.98 -10.28
C ILE A 41 7.83 -7.88 -11.31
N PHE A 42 6.99 -7.32 -12.18
CA PHE A 42 6.32 -8.00 -13.27
C PHE A 42 6.99 -7.64 -14.60
N ASP A 43 7.47 -8.65 -15.31
CA ASP A 43 8.13 -8.52 -16.59
C ASP A 43 7.12 -8.69 -17.73
N GLY A 44 7.31 -7.96 -18.83
CA GLY A 44 6.48 -8.01 -20.01
C GLY A 44 6.44 -6.70 -20.78
N SER A 45 6.29 -6.78 -22.10
CA SER A 45 6.24 -5.62 -23.00
C SER A 45 4.89 -4.90 -22.93
N ASP A 46 3.83 -5.62 -22.62
CA ASP A 46 2.49 -5.07 -22.48
C ASP A 46 1.82 -5.49 -21.14
N VAL A 47 0.58 -5.09 -20.93
CA VAL A 47 -0.14 -5.39 -19.70
C VAL A 47 -0.49 -6.88 -19.57
N PHE A 48 -0.73 -7.57 -20.67
CA PHE A 48 -1.16 -8.98 -20.63
C PHE A 48 0.00 -9.89 -20.29
N GLU A 49 1.17 -9.64 -20.88
CA GLU A 49 2.41 -10.37 -20.51
C GLU A 49 2.76 -10.13 -19.04
N ARG A 50 2.63 -8.88 -18.55
CA ARG A 50 2.85 -8.60 -17.12
C ARG A 50 1.82 -9.24 -16.20
N LEU A 51 0.58 -9.41 -16.64
CA LEU A 51 -0.44 -10.15 -15.87
C LEU A 51 -0.10 -11.64 -15.76
N GLU A 52 0.36 -12.24 -16.86
CA GLU A 52 0.80 -13.62 -16.87
C GLU A 52 2.01 -13.84 -15.96
N ASP A 53 3.02 -12.98 -16.07
CA ASP A 53 4.20 -13.03 -15.22
C ASP A 53 3.87 -12.80 -13.75
N ALA A 54 2.99 -11.83 -13.44
CA ALA A 54 2.49 -11.59 -12.09
C ALA A 54 1.80 -12.84 -11.51
N ALA A 55 0.89 -13.45 -12.28
CA ALA A 55 0.19 -14.64 -11.84
C ALA A 55 1.17 -15.80 -11.56
N ASN A 56 2.15 -16.01 -12.44
CA ASN A 56 3.16 -17.06 -12.29
C ASN A 56 4.05 -16.82 -11.05
N LYS A 57 4.57 -15.60 -10.87
CA LYS A 57 5.41 -15.23 -9.73
C LYS A 57 4.64 -15.33 -8.40
N LEU A 58 3.40 -14.83 -8.36
CA LEU A 58 2.58 -14.88 -7.15
C LEU A 58 2.17 -16.32 -6.80
N ARG A 59 1.85 -17.14 -7.79
CA ARG A 59 1.52 -18.55 -7.58
C ARG A 59 2.70 -19.33 -7.01
N ALA A 60 3.94 -19.00 -7.43
CA ALA A 60 5.14 -19.64 -6.92
C ALA A 60 5.42 -19.31 -5.44
N VAL A 61 5.07 -18.10 -4.98
CA VAL A 61 5.40 -17.64 -3.62
C VAL A 61 4.20 -17.57 -2.67
N LYS A 62 2.99 -17.74 -3.15
CA LYS A 62 1.77 -17.54 -2.34
C LYS A 62 1.70 -18.42 -1.10
N ASP A 63 2.29 -19.60 -1.13
CA ASP A 63 2.27 -20.54 0.00
C ASP A 63 3.25 -20.13 1.11
N GLU A 64 4.21 -19.25 0.80
CA GLU A 64 5.11 -18.63 1.77
C GLU A 64 4.41 -17.50 2.54
N PHE A 65 3.33 -16.95 2.00
CA PHE A 65 2.55 -15.87 2.60
C PHE A 65 1.42 -16.43 3.48
N GLU A 66 1.75 -16.85 4.68
CA GLU A 66 0.74 -17.23 5.66
C GLU A 66 0.01 -15.99 6.19
N VAL A 67 -1.15 -15.65 5.60
CA VAL A 67 -1.92 -14.45 5.97
C VAL A 67 -3.40 -14.76 6.19
N ASP A 68 -4.01 -14.01 7.12
CA ASP A 68 -5.45 -14.07 7.39
C ASP A 68 -6.20 -12.96 6.63
N TYR A 69 -5.51 -11.84 6.40
CA TYR A 69 -6.08 -10.66 5.73
C TYR A 69 -5.14 -10.10 4.68
N ILE A 70 -5.70 -9.71 3.54
CA ILE A 70 -5.03 -8.91 2.51
C ILE A 70 -5.70 -7.54 2.49
N ALA A 71 -4.94 -6.49 2.73
CA ALA A 71 -5.40 -5.10 2.70
C ALA A 71 -4.79 -4.36 1.51
N PHE A 72 -5.59 -3.60 0.76
CA PHE A 72 -5.13 -2.78 -0.35
C PHE A 72 -5.86 -1.44 -0.43
N GLU A 73 -5.31 -0.47 -1.18
CA GLU A 73 -5.93 0.84 -1.32
C GLU A 73 -7.23 0.81 -2.13
N SER A 74 -8.30 1.40 -1.59
CA SER A 74 -9.63 1.43 -2.22
C SER A 74 -9.79 2.50 -3.32
N ALA A 75 -8.85 3.41 -3.49
CA ALA A 75 -9.06 4.66 -4.24
C ALA A 75 -8.49 4.67 -5.67
N ILE A 76 -8.30 3.53 -6.27
CA ILE A 76 -7.69 3.42 -7.59
C ILE A 76 -8.51 4.13 -8.66
N LEU A 77 -9.83 4.03 -8.60
CA LEU A 77 -10.74 4.52 -9.63
C LEU A 77 -10.97 6.04 -9.64
N ALA A 78 -10.64 6.75 -8.55
CA ALA A 78 -11.03 8.16 -8.41
C ALA A 78 -9.95 9.17 -8.83
N LYS A 79 -8.73 8.77 -9.11
CA LYS A 79 -7.60 9.70 -9.26
C LYS A 79 -6.97 9.80 -10.64
N THR A 80 -7.21 8.88 -11.53
CA THR A 80 -6.62 8.92 -12.87
C THR A 80 -7.58 9.55 -13.86
N LYS A 81 -7.15 10.61 -14.53
CA LYS A 81 -7.87 11.20 -15.67
C LYS A 81 -7.77 10.33 -16.95
N ASN A 82 -7.00 9.25 -16.89
CA ASN A 82 -6.79 8.33 -18.01
C ASN A 82 -7.47 6.98 -17.70
N ALA A 83 -8.57 6.70 -18.39
CA ALA A 83 -9.34 5.48 -18.22
C ALA A 83 -8.52 4.21 -18.53
N ASP A 84 -7.66 4.25 -19.55
CA ASP A 84 -6.82 3.11 -19.93
C ASP A 84 -5.87 2.69 -18.79
N VAL A 85 -5.18 3.67 -18.16
CA VAL A 85 -4.32 3.41 -17.00
C VAL A 85 -5.12 2.83 -15.84
N THR A 86 -6.32 3.34 -15.61
CA THR A 86 -7.21 2.85 -14.54
C THR A 86 -7.63 1.41 -14.76
N ILE A 87 -8.01 1.07 -16.00
CA ILE A 87 -8.43 -0.29 -16.37
C ILE A 87 -7.25 -1.25 -16.20
N LYS A 88 -6.09 -0.92 -16.76
CA LYS A 88 -4.88 -1.75 -16.63
C LYS A 88 -4.51 -1.99 -15.16
N LEU A 89 -4.57 -0.97 -14.33
CA LEU A 89 -4.29 -1.08 -12.91
C LEU A 89 -5.33 -1.98 -12.20
N ALA A 90 -6.61 -1.84 -12.53
CA ALA A 90 -7.67 -2.68 -11.97
C ALA A 90 -7.51 -4.15 -12.36
N MET A 91 -7.09 -4.43 -13.61
CA MET A 91 -6.77 -5.79 -14.07
C MET A 91 -5.63 -6.40 -13.25
N VAL A 92 -4.53 -5.67 -13.04
CA VAL A 92 -3.39 -6.14 -12.27
C VAL A 92 -3.78 -6.39 -10.80
N TYR A 93 -4.50 -5.47 -10.18
CA TYR A 93 -5.01 -5.68 -8.82
C TYR A 93 -5.89 -6.93 -8.71
N GLY A 94 -6.84 -7.08 -9.65
CA GLY A 94 -7.73 -8.24 -9.67
C GLY A 94 -6.96 -9.57 -9.79
N ALA A 95 -5.99 -9.63 -10.68
CA ALA A 95 -5.14 -10.81 -10.87
C ALA A 95 -4.29 -11.12 -9.61
N CYS A 96 -3.63 -10.11 -9.06
CA CYS A 96 -2.82 -10.27 -7.84
C CYS A 96 -3.66 -10.77 -6.66
N ILE A 97 -4.84 -10.18 -6.44
CA ILE A 97 -5.73 -10.59 -5.36
C ILE A 97 -6.22 -12.01 -5.59
N ALA A 98 -6.63 -12.36 -6.81
CA ALA A 98 -7.12 -13.70 -7.14
C ALA A 98 -6.07 -14.78 -6.88
N GLU A 99 -4.80 -14.54 -7.24
CA GLU A 99 -3.70 -15.47 -6.98
C GLU A 99 -3.34 -15.59 -5.50
N LEU A 100 -3.44 -14.50 -4.73
CA LEU A 100 -3.14 -14.50 -3.30
C LEU A 100 -4.29 -15.03 -2.43
N MET A 101 -5.52 -15.02 -2.94
CA MET A 101 -6.69 -15.52 -2.19
C MET A 101 -6.63 -17.03 -1.98
N ARG A 102 -6.96 -17.45 -0.75
CA ARG A 102 -7.15 -18.85 -0.37
C ARG A 102 -8.36 -18.96 0.55
N LYS A 103 -8.81 -20.20 0.80
CA LYS A 103 -9.88 -20.45 1.77
C LYS A 103 -9.51 -19.89 3.14
N GLY A 104 -10.34 -19.00 3.66
CA GLY A 104 -10.15 -18.34 4.96
C GLY A 104 -9.45 -16.99 4.91
N VAL A 105 -8.76 -16.63 3.83
CA VAL A 105 -8.17 -15.29 3.68
C VAL A 105 -9.25 -14.26 3.35
N GLN A 106 -9.27 -13.17 4.10
CA GLN A 106 -10.21 -12.06 3.89
C GLN A 106 -9.52 -10.88 3.19
N VAL A 107 -10.20 -10.30 2.20
CA VAL A 107 -9.71 -9.14 1.46
C VAL A 107 -10.43 -7.89 1.92
N VAL A 108 -9.67 -6.87 2.29
CA VAL A 108 -10.19 -5.60 2.82
C VAL A 108 -9.61 -4.41 2.08
N THR A 109 -10.37 -3.32 2.02
CA THR A 109 -9.92 -2.08 1.40
C THR A 109 -9.61 -1.01 2.45
N VAL A 110 -8.56 -0.23 2.20
CA VAL A 110 -8.12 0.89 3.03
C VAL A 110 -8.09 2.17 2.19
N LYS A 111 -8.70 3.24 2.68
CA LYS A 111 -8.63 4.54 1.99
C LYS A 111 -7.24 5.16 2.19
N PRO A 112 -6.58 5.69 1.12
CA PRO A 112 -5.25 6.31 1.22
C PRO A 112 -5.15 7.37 2.32
N LEU A 113 -6.11 8.30 2.34
CA LEU A 113 -6.11 9.38 3.33
C LEU A 113 -6.22 8.87 4.78
N THR A 114 -6.83 7.72 4.98
CA THR A 114 -7.03 7.16 6.32
C THR A 114 -5.72 6.61 6.89
N TRP A 115 -5.03 5.73 6.15
CA TRP A 115 -3.77 5.19 6.64
C TRP A 115 -2.67 6.26 6.70
N GLN A 116 -2.63 7.17 5.72
CA GLN A 116 -1.67 8.27 5.71
C GLN A 116 -1.85 9.21 6.91
N SER A 117 -3.09 9.57 7.24
CA SER A 117 -3.39 10.36 8.43
C SER A 117 -3.05 9.61 9.72
N TYR A 118 -3.26 8.30 9.75
CA TYR A 118 -2.97 7.46 10.91
C TYR A 118 -1.49 7.45 11.29
N ILE A 119 -0.60 7.52 10.31
CA ILE A 119 0.86 7.63 10.54
C ILE A 119 1.35 9.10 10.65
N GLY A 120 0.43 10.07 10.74
CA GLY A 120 0.80 11.48 10.83
C GLY A 120 1.30 12.09 9.52
N ASN A 121 0.98 11.50 8.36
CA ASN A 121 1.33 12.00 7.03
C ASN A 121 0.09 12.35 6.18
N PRO A 122 -0.78 13.28 6.65
CA PRO A 122 -1.94 13.72 5.88
C PRO A 122 -1.52 14.51 4.63
N ASN A 123 -2.50 14.88 3.80
CA ASN A 123 -2.25 15.78 2.68
C ASN A 123 -1.69 17.12 3.17
N PHE A 124 -0.73 17.67 2.44
CA PHE A 124 -0.17 19.00 2.72
C PHE A 124 -1.27 20.06 2.73
N LYS A 125 -1.29 20.84 3.79
CA LYS A 125 -2.13 22.03 3.91
C LYS A 125 -1.65 23.14 2.97
N VAL A 126 -2.48 24.17 2.76
CA VAL A 126 -2.14 25.30 1.88
C VAL A 126 -0.82 25.96 2.31
N ALA A 127 -0.62 26.18 3.62
CA ALA A 127 0.61 26.78 4.14
C ALA A 127 1.87 25.96 3.79
N GLU A 128 1.82 24.63 3.93
CA GLU A 128 2.93 23.72 3.58
C GLU A 128 3.21 23.75 2.06
N LYS A 129 2.16 23.76 1.23
CA LYS A 129 2.31 23.90 -0.23
C LYS A 129 2.93 25.24 -0.62
N ASN A 130 2.56 26.31 0.06
CA ASN A 130 3.15 27.64 -0.18
C ASN A 130 4.61 27.70 0.27
N ALA A 131 4.98 27.03 1.37
CA ALA A 131 6.37 26.90 1.79
C ALA A 131 7.23 26.22 0.72
N VAL A 132 6.74 25.11 0.14
CA VAL A 132 7.44 24.44 -0.99
C VAL A 132 7.60 25.38 -2.19
N LYS A 133 6.56 26.16 -2.53
CA LYS A 133 6.65 27.15 -3.62
C LYS A 133 7.67 28.26 -3.34
N LYS A 134 7.79 28.68 -2.11
CA LYS A 134 8.77 29.70 -1.68
C LYS A 134 10.19 29.14 -1.71
N GLU A 135 10.39 27.90 -1.30
CA GLU A 135 11.69 27.21 -1.31
C GLU A 135 12.19 26.93 -2.75
N TYR A 136 11.26 26.59 -3.66
CA TYR A 136 11.56 26.25 -5.06
C TYR A 136 10.79 27.20 -6.01
N PRO A 137 11.19 28.47 -6.17
CA PRO A 137 10.45 29.41 -7.01
C PRO A 137 10.47 29.04 -8.49
N ASN A 138 9.48 29.55 -9.23
CA ASN A 138 9.42 29.48 -10.70
C ASN A 138 9.31 28.06 -11.29
N LYS A 139 8.78 27.09 -10.54
CA LYS A 139 8.52 25.73 -11.05
C LYS A 139 7.07 25.60 -11.56
N SER A 140 6.84 24.64 -12.44
CA SER A 140 5.50 24.36 -12.96
C SER A 140 4.57 23.77 -11.87
N ALA A 141 3.26 23.86 -12.09
CA ALA A 141 2.28 23.25 -11.18
C ALA A 141 2.44 21.71 -11.09
N SER A 142 2.79 21.06 -12.20
CA SER A 142 3.08 19.63 -12.23
C SER A 142 4.32 19.28 -11.40
N TRP A 143 5.38 20.09 -11.50
CA TRP A 143 6.58 19.90 -10.70
C TRP A 143 6.28 19.98 -9.20
N TYR A 144 5.53 21.00 -8.76
CA TYR A 144 5.13 21.10 -7.34
C TYR A 144 4.32 19.90 -6.87
N SER A 145 3.40 19.42 -7.69
CA SER A 145 2.60 18.24 -7.37
C SER A 145 3.48 17.00 -7.19
N SER A 146 4.47 16.80 -8.08
CA SER A 146 5.42 15.70 -8.00
C SER A 146 6.34 15.83 -6.77
N LYS A 147 6.85 17.04 -6.48
CA LYS A 147 7.71 17.28 -5.32
C LYS A 147 6.98 17.04 -4.01
N ILE A 148 5.74 17.50 -3.89
CA ILE A 148 4.91 17.25 -2.70
C ILE A 148 4.65 15.75 -2.53
N ARG A 149 4.40 15.02 -3.63
CA ARG A 149 4.23 13.57 -3.58
C ARG A 149 5.50 12.87 -3.11
N GLU A 150 6.67 13.25 -3.64
CA GLU A 150 7.99 12.75 -3.23
C GLU A 150 8.22 12.99 -1.73
N MET A 151 8.01 14.22 -1.25
CA MET A 151 8.17 14.56 0.16
C MET A 151 7.26 13.73 1.07
N ARG A 152 6.03 13.44 0.64
CA ARG A 152 5.11 12.61 1.40
C ARG A 152 5.54 11.14 1.42
N LYS A 153 6.06 10.62 0.31
CA LYS A 153 6.62 9.27 0.26
C LYS A 153 7.83 9.14 1.18
N GLN A 154 8.72 10.15 1.16
CA GLN A 154 9.87 10.19 2.07
C GLN A 154 9.42 10.21 3.55
N LYS A 155 8.43 11.04 3.91
CA LYS A 155 7.86 11.05 5.27
C LYS A 155 7.33 9.68 5.72
N THR A 156 6.72 8.93 4.82
CA THR A 156 6.24 7.55 5.09
C THR A 156 7.43 6.64 5.41
N MET A 157 8.46 6.63 4.58
CA MET A 157 9.66 5.82 4.80
C MET A 157 10.38 6.20 6.09
N ASP A 158 10.57 7.50 6.34
CA ASP A 158 11.20 8.01 7.56
C ASP A 158 10.44 7.61 8.83
N TYR A 159 9.09 7.61 8.76
CA TYR A 159 8.25 7.15 9.86
C TYR A 159 8.52 5.69 10.19
N PHE A 160 8.54 4.81 9.19
CA PHE A 160 8.70 3.39 9.41
C PHE A 160 10.15 3.00 9.71
N ASN A 161 11.14 3.63 9.09
CA ASN A 161 12.56 3.42 9.41
C ASN A 161 12.90 3.84 10.84
N ARG A 162 12.27 4.91 11.37
CA ARG A 162 12.41 5.26 12.79
C ARG A 162 11.72 4.26 13.72
N LYS A 163 10.55 3.75 13.30
CA LYS A 163 9.75 2.83 14.12
C LYS A 163 10.30 1.42 14.12
N TRP A 164 10.81 0.97 12.99
CA TRP A 164 11.43 -0.35 12.78
C TRP A 164 12.72 -0.22 11.95
N PRO A 165 13.84 0.20 12.58
CA PRO A 165 15.10 0.45 11.86
C PRO A 165 15.61 -0.73 11.04
N HIS A 166 15.30 -1.95 11.48
CA HIS A 166 15.70 -3.18 10.79
C HIS A 166 15.03 -3.40 9.41
N MET A 167 14.02 -2.60 9.06
CA MET A 167 13.40 -2.68 7.74
C MET A 167 14.26 -2.05 6.64
N GLU A 168 15.05 -1.01 6.98
CA GLU A 168 15.92 -0.29 6.04
C GLU A 168 15.21 0.07 4.73
N LEU A 169 13.99 0.63 4.86
CA LEU A 169 13.14 0.95 3.71
C LEU A 169 13.81 1.98 2.81
N THR A 170 13.99 1.62 1.55
CA THR A 170 14.50 2.48 0.47
C THR A 170 13.52 2.57 -0.70
N ASP A 171 12.59 1.62 -0.82
CA ASP A 171 11.55 1.61 -1.85
C ASP A 171 10.25 2.23 -1.33
N ASN A 172 9.75 3.24 -2.05
CA ASN A 172 8.55 3.98 -1.68
C ASN A 172 7.27 3.12 -1.68
N ASP A 173 7.17 2.16 -2.59
CA ASP A 173 5.97 1.33 -2.73
C ASP A 173 5.93 0.31 -1.58
N VAL A 174 7.11 -0.20 -1.16
CA VAL A 174 7.22 -1.01 0.07
C VAL A 174 6.85 -0.17 1.30
N GLY A 175 7.26 1.10 1.35
CA GLY A 175 6.84 2.04 2.40
C GLY A 175 5.33 2.24 2.45
N ASP A 176 4.68 2.41 1.29
CA ASP A 176 3.23 2.56 1.18
C ASP A 176 2.51 1.25 1.58
N SER A 177 3.00 0.07 1.13
CA SER A 177 2.47 -1.23 1.56
C SER A 177 2.56 -1.43 3.08
N CYS A 178 3.66 -0.95 3.70
CA CYS A 178 3.84 -0.97 5.15
C CYS A 178 2.78 -0.10 5.85
N GLY A 179 2.48 1.08 5.31
CA GLY A 179 1.42 1.96 5.82
C GLY A 179 0.04 1.32 5.78
N ILE A 180 -0.30 0.69 4.65
CA ILE A 180 -1.55 -0.05 4.47
C ILE A 180 -1.66 -1.20 5.47
N ALA A 181 -0.61 -2.04 5.56
CA ALA A 181 -0.56 -3.17 6.48
C ALA A 181 -0.66 -2.73 7.95
N TYR A 182 0.10 -1.70 8.33
CA TYR A 182 0.12 -1.16 9.69
C TYR A 182 -1.26 -0.66 10.13
N TYR A 183 -1.90 0.16 9.31
CA TYR A 183 -3.25 0.65 9.58
C TYR A 183 -4.26 -0.50 9.65
N ALA A 184 -4.25 -1.41 8.67
CA ALA A 184 -5.15 -2.54 8.61
C ALA A 184 -5.00 -3.45 9.83
N TYR A 185 -3.77 -3.80 10.19
CA TYR A 185 -3.46 -4.62 11.37
C TYR A 185 -4.04 -3.99 12.63
N HIS A 186 -3.77 -2.73 12.88
CA HIS A 186 -4.27 -2.04 14.06
C HIS A 186 -5.81 -1.91 14.07
N SER A 187 -6.42 -1.66 12.93
CA SER A 187 -7.88 -1.56 12.82
C SER A 187 -8.58 -2.88 13.07
N LEU A 188 -7.96 -4.01 12.68
CA LEU A 188 -8.51 -5.35 12.87
C LEU A 188 -8.23 -5.90 14.27
N THR A 189 -7.13 -5.50 14.93
CA THR A 189 -6.68 -6.12 16.18
C THR A 189 -6.89 -5.26 17.43
N THR A 190 -7.02 -3.94 17.30
CA THR A 190 -6.96 -3.00 18.44
C THR A 190 -8.30 -2.63 19.06
N ARG A 191 -9.27 -3.52 19.19
CA ARG A 191 -10.37 -3.31 20.15
C ARG A 191 -10.70 -4.58 20.94
N GLY A 192 -9.69 -5.19 21.49
CA GLY A 192 -9.83 -6.16 22.58
C GLY A 192 -9.16 -5.64 23.84
N ARG A 193 -9.21 -4.32 24.06
CA ARG A 193 -8.98 -3.71 25.38
C ARG A 193 -10.26 -3.04 25.78
N VAL A 194 -11.12 -3.80 26.38
CA VAL A 194 -11.92 -3.36 27.51
C VAL A 194 -11.27 -4.09 28.68
N ASP A 195 -10.55 -3.30 29.50
CA ASP A 195 -10.11 -3.51 30.88
C ASP A 195 -9.47 -4.83 31.26
#